data_049a91f3339d85525ed5600c9afc7bc3
#
_entry.id   049a91f3339d85525ed5600c9afc7bc3
#
_cell.length_a   1.000
_cell.length_b   1.000
_cell.length_c   1.000
_cell.angle_alpha   90.00
_cell.angle_beta   90.00
_cell.angle_gamma   90.00
#
_symmetry.space_group_name_H-M   'P 1'
#
loop_
_entity.id
_entity.type
_entity.pdbx_description
1 polymer ?
#
loop_
_entity_poly.entity_id
_entity_poly.type
_entity_poly.pdbx_seq_one_letter_code
_entity_poly.pdbx_strand_id
1 'polypeptide(L)'
;MENTKQTQYQAAAYVRLSKEDLNSVSGLKAESNSISNQKQLILDYLKDKTDIKLVSIREDDGYTGTDYDRPDFQRMMDDIRAGVVNCVIVKDLSRFGREYINAGKYIDRLFPYYGVRLIAINDGVDTITRSSADDFNIMVKNLMNDNYCRDISIKIRSQLQVKRKNGEFIGAFAPYGYEKSPEDKNKLVVDVYAAEVVRDIFGWKLSGINQDAIARRLNEQSILSPLEYKRSKGLPYKTSFKTKSKAQWTPVAVRRILTNPVYVGTLVQGIRTRPNYKIKTVIVNEQDKWAIYENAHEAIINPRQFVLVQRLLELDTRTSPRENGLFPLAGLLCCGDCGGAMVRKTQTSGNKRFCYYTCSNHKNTGECTSHRISQKQLEDAVLRLLQEHIRMLAELDGCLQTIRNAPVHRLSIRKAEDRLAAVEADIDRYRKLKISAYEDMRDGILSKEDYLDIKEQYEMRISEAQLAEEQIRHEIDLYIENGNAPQRWIQEFLDHRNIQSLTRIVAVECIDHIMIYEGKRIEVTFAHMQDYEALVSRVKDYYINQSEVG
;
A
#
# COMPACT_ATOMS: atom_id res chain seq x y z
N MET A 1 -31.48 50.39 -50.25
CA MET A 1 -30.83 50.82 -49.00
C MET A 1 -31.26 49.83 -47.93
N GLU A 2 -30.52 48.73 -47.79
CA GLU A 2 -30.74 47.78 -46.70
C GLU A 2 -30.06 48.31 -45.45
N ASN A 3 -30.86 48.65 -44.47
CA ASN A 3 -30.40 49.00 -43.12
C ASN A 3 -29.79 47.74 -42.44
N THR A 4 -28.50 47.54 -42.60
CA THR A 4 -27.74 46.60 -41.77
C THR A 4 -27.79 47.09 -40.32
N LYS A 5 -28.74 46.59 -39.52
CA LYS A 5 -28.70 46.70 -38.07
C LYS A 5 -27.37 46.09 -37.62
N GLN A 6 -26.45 46.92 -37.18
CA GLN A 6 -25.23 46.48 -36.50
C GLN A 6 -25.64 45.66 -35.25
N THR A 7 -25.57 44.37 -35.34
CA THR A 7 -25.94 43.47 -34.23
C THR A 7 -24.89 43.61 -33.14
N GLN A 8 -25.20 44.29 -32.05
CA GLN A 8 -24.28 44.42 -30.92
C GLN A 8 -24.26 43.11 -30.14
N TYR A 9 -23.08 42.46 -30.07
CA TYR A 9 -22.88 41.23 -29.32
C TYR A 9 -22.76 41.52 -27.83
N GLN A 10 -23.49 40.75 -27.00
CA GLN A 10 -23.41 40.77 -25.55
C GLN A 10 -22.47 39.63 -25.11
N ALA A 11 -21.24 39.96 -24.70
CA ALA A 11 -20.18 39.00 -24.46
C ALA A 11 -20.03 38.63 -23.00
N ALA A 12 -19.82 37.34 -22.73
CA ALA A 12 -19.27 36.85 -21.49
C ALA A 12 -17.80 36.47 -21.71
N ALA A 13 -16.90 37.05 -20.93
CA ALA A 13 -15.52 36.59 -20.86
C ALA A 13 -15.42 35.40 -19.92
N TYR A 14 -14.92 34.28 -20.40
CA TYR A 14 -14.70 33.09 -19.56
C TYR A 14 -13.21 32.84 -19.33
N VAL A 15 -12.77 32.83 -18.06
CA VAL A 15 -11.39 32.66 -17.64
C VAL A 15 -11.27 31.49 -16.67
N ARG A 16 -10.20 30.73 -16.75
CA ARG A 16 -9.98 29.54 -15.92
C ARG A 16 -8.53 29.31 -15.59
N LEU A 17 -8.26 28.96 -14.30
CA LEU A 17 -6.97 28.48 -13.86
C LEU A 17 -7.03 26.98 -13.50
N SER A 18 -6.04 26.21 -13.90
CA SER A 18 -5.97 24.81 -13.50
C SER A 18 -5.12 24.65 -12.24
N LYS A 19 -5.39 23.58 -11.44
CA LYS A 19 -4.57 23.26 -10.25
C LYS A 19 -3.10 22.97 -10.59
N GLU A 20 -2.80 22.62 -11.82
CA GLU A 20 -1.45 22.32 -12.30
C GLU A 20 -0.64 23.61 -12.49
N ASP A 21 -1.30 24.70 -12.88
CA ASP A 21 -0.69 26.02 -13.01
C ASP A 21 -0.31 26.63 -11.64
N LEU A 22 -0.97 26.19 -10.56
CA LEU A 22 -0.68 26.59 -9.17
C LEU A 22 0.52 25.88 -8.55
N ASN A 23 0.86 24.67 -9.02
CA ASN A 23 1.91 23.83 -8.43
C ASN A 23 3.28 23.97 -9.13
N SER A 24 3.37 24.69 -10.22
CA SER A 24 4.59 24.72 -11.05
C SER A 24 5.60 25.82 -10.71
N VAL A 25 5.27 26.74 -9.80
CA VAL A 25 6.22 27.82 -9.42
C VAL A 25 6.15 28.12 -7.93
N SER A 26 7.28 27.99 -7.26
CA SER A 26 7.54 28.54 -5.94
C SER A 26 7.35 30.06 -5.95
N GLY A 27 6.45 30.56 -5.11
CA GLY A 27 6.32 31.91 -4.61
C GLY A 27 6.54 33.07 -5.61
N LEU A 28 5.53 33.89 -5.83
CA LEU A 28 5.56 35.25 -6.43
C LEU A 28 5.70 35.41 -7.96
N LYS A 29 5.97 34.37 -8.75
CA LYS A 29 5.97 34.46 -10.22
C LYS A 29 4.88 33.63 -10.94
N ALA A 30 3.95 33.03 -10.20
CA ALA A 30 2.83 32.27 -10.75
C ALA A 30 1.71 33.13 -11.37
N GLU A 31 1.84 34.46 -11.33
CA GLU A 31 0.83 35.39 -11.87
C GLU A 31 0.85 35.55 -13.39
N SER A 32 1.86 35.07 -14.11
CA SER A 32 1.96 35.35 -15.55
C SER A 32 0.96 34.57 -16.43
N ASN A 33 0.36 33.48 -15.92
CA ASN A 33 -0.82 32.85 -16.51
C ASN A 33 -2.07 33.05 -15.65
N SER A 34 -2.01 34.01 -14.75
CA SER A 34 -3.06 34.31 -13.79
C SER A 34 -4.36 34.66 -14.49
N ILE A 35 -5.44 34.48 -13.78
CA ILE A 35 -6.79 34.95 -14.17
C ILE A 35 -6.74 36.42 -14.57
N SER A 36 -5.93 37.23 -13.85
CA SER A 36 -5.71 38.66 -14.14
C SER A 36 -5.18 38.90 -15.55
N ASN A 37 -4.17 38.15 -16.00
CA ASN A 37 -3.62 38.29 -17.35
C ASN A 37 -4.60 37.81 -18.44
N GLN A 38 -5.40 36.79 -18.17
CA GLN A 38 -6.44 36.37 -19.11
C GLN A 38 -7.54 37.45 -19.25
N LYS A 39 -7.95 38.07 -18.13
CA LYS A 39 -8.88 39.19 -18.13
C LYS A 39 -8.31 40.38 -18.90
N GLN A 40 -7.06 40.76 -18.64
CA GLN A 40 -6.42 41.88 -19.32
C GLN A 40 -6.33 41.65 -20.83
N LEU A 41 -5.92 40.45 -21.28
CA LEU A 41 -5.88 40.09 -22.69
C LEU A 41 -7.25 40.24 -23.38
N ILE A 42 -8.32 39.78 -22.71
CA ILE A 42 -9.68 39.90 -23.26
C ILE A 42 -10.13 41.35 -23.30
N LEU A 43 -9.84 42.15 -22.26
CA LEU A 43 -10.18 43.56 -22.23
C LEU A 43 -9.42 44.35 -23.32
N ASP A 44 -8.12 44.05 -23.53
CA ASP A 44 -7.32 44.69 -24.59
C ASP A 44 -7.83 44.31 -25.97
N TYR A 45 -8.23 43.06 -26.20
CA TYR A 45 -8.85 42.60 -27.45
C TYR A 45 -10.16 43.35 -27.74
N LEU A 46 -10.96 43.66 -26.70
CA LEU A 46 -12.23 44.35 -26.84
C LEU A 46 -12.14 45.84 -27.11
N LYS A 47 -11.00 46.51 -26.83
CA LYS A 47 -10.78 47.95 -27.07
C LYS A 47 -11.04 48.36 -28.52
N ASP A 48 -10.69 47.50 -29.46
CA ASP A 48 -10.81 47.77 -30.89
C ASP A 48 -12.10 47.15 -31.50
N LYS A 49 -13.00 46.57 -30.68
CA LYS A 49 -14.23 45.89 -31.13
C LYS A 49 -15.48 46.66 -30.70
N THR A 50 -15.97 47.54 -31.58
CA THR A 50 -17.15 48.34 -31.30
C THR A 50 -18.48 47.58 -31.38
N ASP A 51 -18.47 46.39 -32.01
CA ASP A 51 -19.60 45.49 -32.17
C ASP A 51 -19.85 44.57 -30.97
N ILE A 52 -18.94 44.54 -30.00
CA ILE A 52 -18.98 43.62 -28.85
C ILE A 52 -19.03 44.41 -27.53
N LYS A 53 -20.06 44.16 -26.71
CA LYS A 53 -20.19 44.71 -25.36
C LYS A 53 -19.96 43.63 -24.33
N LEU A 54 -18.99 43.80 -23.44
CA LEU A 54 -18.76 42.89 -22.32
C LEU A 54 -19.85 43.05 -21.26
N VAL A 55 -20.61 41.99 -20.98
CA VAL A 55 -21.71 41.95 -20.00
C VAL A 55 -21.25 41.29 -18.69
N SER A 56 -20.47 40.23 -18.77
CA SER A 56 -20.01 39.51 -17.57
C SER A 56 -18.63 38.90 -17.76
N ILE A 57 -17.92 38.72 -16.62
CA ILE A 57 -16.67 37.94 -16.53
C ILE A 57 -16.98 36.74 -15.63
N ARG A 58 -16.79 35.55 -16.14
CA ARG A 58 -17.01 34.25 -15.47
C ARG A 58 -15.68 33.59 -15.18
N GLU A 59 -15.51 33.17 -13.92
CA GLU A 59 -14.22 32.74 -13.40
C GLU A 59 -14.32 31.44 -12.64
N ASP A 60 -13.64 30.38 -13.10
CA ASP A 60 -13.53 29.10 -12.40
C ASP A 60 -12.08 28.83 -12.01
N ASP A 61 -11.76 29.04 -10.73
CA ASP A 61 -10.44 28.76 -10.18
C ASP A 61 -10.33 27.34 -9.62
N GLY A 62 -9.25 26.65 -9.95
CA GLY A 62 -8.93 25.30 -9.43
C GLY A 62 -9.73 24.17 -10.08
N TYR A 63 -10.44 24.38 -11.17
CA TYR A 63 -11.15 23.36 -11.93
C TYR A 63 -10.34 22.85 -13.13
N THR A 64 -10.45 21.53 -13.43
CA THR A 64 -9.75 20.92 -14.56
C THR A 64 -10.47 21.20 -15.89
N GLY A 65 -9.73 21.24 -17.00
CA GLY A 65 -10.32 21.44 -18.34
C GLY A 65 -11.14 20.26 -18.88
N THR A 66 -11.15 19.11 -18.19
CA THR A 66 -11.88 17.91 -18.56
C THR A 66 -13.27 17.81 -17.91
N ASP A 67 -13.60 18.72 -17.01
CA ASP A 67 -14.87 18.75 -16.31
C ASP A 67 -15.67 20.00 -16.67
N TYR A 68 -16.96 19.83 -16.99
CA TYR A 68 -17.90 20.92 -17.26
C TYR A 68 -18.84 21.19 -16.09
N ASP A 69 -18.70 20.47 -14.96
CA ASP A 69 -19.41 20.76 -13.71
C ASP A 69 -18.69 21.90 -12.94
N ARG A 70 -18.60 23.06 -13.61
CA ARG A 70 -17.94 24.28 -13.15
C ARG A 70 -19.01 25.33 -12.87
N PRO A 71 -19.08 25.91 -11.67
CA PRO A 71 -20.19 26.80 -11.29
C PRO A 71 -20.37 28.00 -12.21
N ASP A 72 -19.29 28.70 -12.53
CA ASP A 72 -19.38 29.89 -13.37
C ASP A 72 -19.55 29.57 -14.86
N PHE A 73 -19.04 28.41 -15.31
CA PHE A 73 -19.38 27.89 -16.63
C PHE A 73 -20.88 27.60 -16.75
N GLN A 74 -21.50 26.98 -15.75
CA GLN A 74 -22.95 26.72 -15.76
C GLN A 74 -23.75 28.01 -15.72
N ARG A 75 -23.38 28.99 -14.92
CA ARG A 75 -23.99 30.32 -14.90
C ARG A 75 -23.91 31.01 -16.27
N MET A 76 -22.76 30.92 -16.95
CA MET A 76 -22.62 31.43 -18.31
C MET A 76 -23.57 30.73 -19.27
N MET A 77 -23.75 29.42 -19.15
CA MET A 77 -24.67 28.65 -19.96
C MET A 77 -26.13 29.01 -19.67
N ASP A 78 -26.48 29.35 -18.43
CA ASP A 78 -27.82 29.84 -18.08
C ASP A 78 -28.09 31.24 -18.64
N ASP A 79 -27.08 32.13 -18.62
CA ASP A 79 -27.16 33.44 -19.29
C ASP A 79 -27.35 33.31 -20.82
N ILE A 80 -26.71 32.33 -21.44
CA ILE A 80 -26.87 32.00 -22.86
C ILE A 80 -28.32 31.52 -23.14
N ARG A 81 -28.81 30.58 -22.33
CA ARG A 81 -30.18 30.07 -22.47
C ARG A 81 -31.24 31.15 -22.28
N ALA A 82 -30.97 32.10 -21.39
CA ALA A 82 -31.83 33.26 -21.15
C ALA A 82 -31.71 34.35 -22.23
N GLY A 83 -30.78 34.21 -23.19
CA GLY A 83 -30.57 35.22 -24.24
C GLY A 83 -29.85 36.50 -23.76
N VAL A 84 -29.31 36.50 -22.54
CA VAL A 84 -28.55 37.64 -21.97
C VAL A 84 -27.15 37.72 -22.58
N VAL A 85 -26.56 36.56 -22.93
CA VAL A 85 -25.24 36.41 -23.56
C VAL A 85 -25.39 35.73 -24.91
N ASN A 86 -24.87 36.35 -25.97
CA ASN A 86 -24.81 35.79 -27.32
C ASN A 86 -23.37 35.76 -27.90
N CYS A 87 -22.37 36.05 -27.06
CA CYS A 87 -20.96 35.92 -27.43
C CYS A 87 -20.17 35.39 -26.23
N VAL A 88 -19.28 34.45 -26.48
CA VAL A 88 -18.34 33.91 -25.47
C VAL A 88 -16.90 34.20 -25.91
N ILE A 89 -16.10 34.80 -25.05
CA ILE A 89 -14.71 35.12 -25.34
C ILE A 89 -13.80 34.37 -24.35
N VAL A 90 -12.81 33.65 -24.89
CA VAL A 90 -11.79 32.94 -24.11
C VAL A 90 -10.40 33.30 -24.63
N LYS A 91 -9.38 33.14 -23.79
CA LYS A 91 -7.97 33.30 -24.21
C LYS A 91 -7.62 32.31 -25.30
N ASP A 92 -7.91 31.04 -25.07
CA ASP A 92 -7.67 29.91 -25.97
C ASP A 92 -8.72 28.79 -25.75
N LEU A 93 -8.85 27.86 -26.70
CA LEU A 93 -9.81 26.77 -26.60
C LEU A 93 -9.56 25.83 -25.40
N SER A 94 -8.31 25.75 -24.88
CA SER A 94 -8.00 24.95 -23.71
C SER A 94 -8.64 25.48 -22.43
N ARG A 95 -8.94 26.79 -22.37
CA ARG A 95 -9.67 27.42 -21.25
C ARG A 95 -11.15 27.06 -21.30
N PHE A 96 -11.70 26.93 -22.49
CA PHE A 96 -13.07 26.49 -22.69
C PHE A 96 -13.24 25.00 -22.33
N GLY A 97 -12.43 24.10 -22.92
CA GLY A 97 -12.43 22.66 -22.62
C GLY A 97 -11.27 21.93 -23.27
N ARG A 98 -10.74 20.91 -22.57
CA ARG A 98 -9.65 20.05 -23.06
C ARG A 98 -10.14 18.73 -23.67
N GLU A 99 -11.43 18.40 -23.51
CA GLU A 99 -12.02 17.18 -24.05
C GLU A 99 -12.76 17.47 -25.36
N TYR A 100 -12.28 16.88 -26.47
CA TYR A 100 -12.78 17.12 -27.81
C TYR A 100 -14.28 16.88 -27.93
N ILE A 101 -14.78 15.75 -27.39
CA ILE A 101 -16.19 15.35 -27.55
C ILE A 101 -17.14 16.38 -26.89
N ASN A 102 -16.81 16.82 -25.69
CA ASN A 102 -17.66 17.76 -24.94
C ASN A 102 -17.49 19.20 -25.45
N ALA A 103 -16.27 19.64 -25.75
CA ALA A 103 -16.04 20.96 -26.34
C ALA A 103 -16.74 21.09 -27.71
N GLY A 104 -16.64 20.07 -28.56
CA GLY A 104 -17.34 20.00 -29.85
C GLY A 104 -18.85 20.05 -29.70
N LYS A 105 -19.43 19.39 -28.70
CA LYS A 105 -20.88 19.50 -28.44
C LYS A 105 -21.35 20.95 -28.22
N TYR A 106 -20.55 21.74 -27.50
CA TYR A 106 -20.88 23.15 -27.27
C TYR A 106 -20.64 24.00 -28.52
N ILE A 107 -19.48 23.82 -29.16
CA ILE A 107 -19.03 24.65 -30.30
C ILE A 107 -19.85 24.35 -31.57
N ASP A 108 -20.12 23.06 -31.85
CA ASP A 108 -20.72 22.64 -33.12
C ASP A 108 -22.24 22.47 -33.07
N ARG A 109 -22.82 22.34 -31.85
CA ARG A 109 -24.27 22.12 -31.72
C ARG A 109 -24.97 23.18 -30.86
N LEU A 110 -24.53 23.37 -29.60
CA LEU A 110 -25.27 24.23 -28.66
C LEU A 110 -25.11 25.71 -28.98
N PHE A 111 -23.90 26.19 -29.28
CA PHE A 111 -23.69 27.62 -29.60
C PHE A 111 -24.36 28.02 -30.91
N PRO A 112 -24.26 27.25 -32.01
CA PRO A 112 -25.06 27.55 -33.21
C PRO A 112 -26.56 27.51 -32.96
N TYR A 113 -27.07 26.56 -32.15
CA TYR A 113 -28.48 26.46 -31.81
C TYR A 113 -28.99 27.69 -31.06
N TYR A 114 -28.18 28.27 -30.14
CA TYR A 114 -28.52 29.48 -29.42
C TYR A 114 -28.06 30.77 -30.11
N GLY A 115 -27.47 30.70 -31.28
CA GLY A 115 -26.94 31.86 -32.01
C GLY A 115 -25.78 32.56 -31.31
N VAL A 116 -24.96 31.78 -30.57
CA VAL A 116 -23.83 32.29 -29.78
C VAL A 116 -22.53 32.27 -30.60
N ARG A 117 -21.88 33.46 -30.67
CA ARG A 117 -20.51 33.61 -31.22
C ARG A 117 -19.48 33.15 -30.20
N LEU A 118 -18.51 32.33 -30.61
CA LEU A 118 -17.32 31.99 -29.80
C LEU A 118 -16.07 32.63 -30.41
N ILE A 119 -15.28 33.31 -29.56
CA ILE A 119 -14.01 33.89 -29.92
C ILE A 119 -12.93 33.30 -29.00
N ALA A 120 -11.90 32.65 -29.57
CA ALA A 120 -10.68 32.22 -28.88
C ALA A 120 -9.48 33.00 -29.42
N ILE A 121 -9.01 33.97 -28.63
CA ILE A 121 -8.09 35.03 -29.10
C ILE A 121 -6.76 34.44 -29.60
N ASN A 122 -6.07 33.66 -28.78
CA ASN A 122 -4.75 33.10 -29.14
C ASN A 122 -4.83 32.01 -30.20
N ASP A 123 -5.99 31.38 -30.37
CA ASP A 123 -6.22 30.37 -31.39
C ASP A 123 -6.66 30.98 -32.74
N GLY A 124 -6.98 32.29 -32.76
CA GLY A 124 -7.47 32.96 -33.95
C GLY A 124 -8.84 32.44 -34.39
N VAL A 125 -9.65 31.88 -33.47
CA VAL A 125 -10.96 31.30 -33.78
C VAL A 125 -12.05 32.31 -33.50
N ASP A 126 -12.89 32.54 -34.52
CA ASP A 126 -14.13 33.33 -34.43
C ASP A 126 -15.20 32.62 -35.24
N THR A 127 -16.28 32.19 -34.56
CA THR A 127 -17.32 31.37 -35.20
C THR A 127 -18.17 32.08 -36.22
N ILE A 128 -18.10 33.43 -36.33
CA ILE A 128 -18.80 34.19 -37.39
C ILE A 128 -18.02 34.17 -38.70
N THR A 129 -16.69 34.29 -38.62
CA THR A 129 -15.83 34.31 -39.82
C THR A 129 -15.38 32.90 -40.21
N ARG A 130 -15.97 31.88 -39.60
CA ARG A 130 -15.63 30.47 -39.71
C ARG A 130 -15.69 29.95 -41.14
N SER A 131 -14.56 29.45 -41.62
CA SER A 131 -14.46 28.68 -42.90
C SER A 131 -14.33 27.17 -42.61
N SER A 132 -14.54 26.33 -43.63
CA SER A 132 -14.32 24.87 -43.48
C SER A 132 -12.89 24.51 -43.05
N ALA A 133 -11.90 25.39 -43.35
CA ALA A 133 -10.52 25.24 -42.91
C ALA A 133 -10.39 25.52 -41.39
N ASP A 134 -11.18 26.43 -40.85
CA ASP A 134 -11.16 26.77 -39.42
C ASP A 134 -11.76 25.64 -38.58
N ASP A 135 -12.79 24.96 -39.11
CA ASP A 135 -13.39 23.77 -38.48
C ASP A 135 -12.36 22.65 -38.33
N PHE A 136 -11.59 22.39 -39.40
CA PHE A 136 -10.50 21.42 -39.33
C PHE A 136 -9.41 21.81 -38.34
N ASN A 137 -9.00 23.08 -38.30
CA ASN A 137 -8.01 23.60 -37.35
C ASN A 137 -8.46 23.46 -35.90
N ILE A 138 -9.73 23.76 -35.60
CA ILE A 138 -10.32 23.57 -34.26
C ILE A 138 -10.28 22.08 -33.86
N MET A 139 -10.68 21.19 -34.77
CA MET A 139 -10.66 19.75 -34.56
C MET A 139 -9.23 19.25 -34.25
N VAL A 140 -8.25 19.64 -35.05
CA VAL A 140 -6.86 19.27 -34.86
C VAL A 140 -6.30 19.81 -33.55
N LYS A 141 -6.55 21.07 -33.20
CA LYS A 141 -6.10 21.64 -31.93
C LYS A 141 -6.69 20.94 -30.71
N ASN A 142 -7.97 20.61 -30.73
CA ASN A 142 -8.63 19.86 -29.67
C ASN A 142 -8.07 18.43 -29.56
N LEU A 143 -7.82 17.75 -30.67
CA LEU A 143 -7.19 16.44 -30.70
C LEU A 143 -5.76 16.48 -30.14
N MET A 144 -4.98 17.50 -30.49
CA MET A 144 -3.62 17.70 -29.96
C MET A 144 -3.65 17.95 -28.45
N ASN A 145 -4.58 18.76 -27.95
CA ASN A 145 -4.75 19.01 -26.51
C ASN A 145 -5.11 17.73 -25.74
N ASP A 146 -6.01 16.89 -26.27
CA ASP A 146 -6.38 15.62 -25.65
C ASP A 146 -5.18 14.63 -25.64
N ASN A 147 -4.47 14.53 -26.75
CA ASN A 147 -3.26 13.71 -26.84
C ASN A 147 -2.16 14.20 -25.88
N TYR A 148 -1.97 15.48 -25.73
CA TYR A 148 -1.02 16.05 -24.76
C TYR A 148 -1.37 15.67 -23.31
N CYS A 149 -2.64 15.79 -22.93
CA CYS A 149 -3.10 15.36 -21.59
C CYS A 149 -2.91 13.84 -21.38
N ARG A 150 -3.16 13.03 -22.41
CA ARG A 150 -2.93 11.59 -22.39
C ARG A 150 -1.45 11.25 -22.20
N ASP A 151 -0.57 11.89 -22.98
CA ASP A 151 0.87 11.66 -22.92
C ASP A 151 1.45 12.03 -21.55
N ILE A 152 1.11 13.20 -21.01
CA ILE A 152 1.49 13.60 -19.66
C ILE A 152 1.01 12.56 -18.63
N SER A 153 -0.24 12.12 -18.72
CA SER A 153 -0.79 11.12 -17.80
C SER A 153 -0.05 9.78 -17.86
N ILE A 154 0.39 9.36 -19.05
CA ILE A 154 1.19 8.15 -19.22
C ILE A 154 2.57 8.34 -18.60
N LYS A 155 3.24 9.45 -18.87
CA LYS A 155 4.58 9.78 -18.33
C LYS A 155 4.57 9.83 -16.81
N ILE A 156 3.59 10.52 -16.20
CA ILE A 156 3.46 10.57 -14.73
C ILE A 156 3.25 9.18 -14.14
N ARG A 157 2.38 8.36 -14.74
CA ARG A 157 2.12 6.99 -14.24
C ARG A 157 3.35 6.11 -14.35
N SER A 158 4.09 6.19 -15.46
CA SER A 158 5.34 5.47 -15.66
C SER A 158 6.39 5.88 -14.60
N GLN A 159 6.60 7.18 -14.39
CA GLN A 159 7.50 7.67 -13.35
C GLN A 159 7.10 7.19 -11.95
N LEU A 160 5.80 7.27 -11.59
CA LEU A 160 5.33 6.79 -10.30
C LEU A 160 5.51 5.28 -10.15
N GLN A 161 5.40 4.51 -11.23
CA GLN A 161 5.66 3.08 -11.23
C GLN A 161 7.14 2.76 -10.97
N VAL A 162 8.05 3.47 -11.63
CA VAL A 162 9.49 3.35 -11.39
C VAL A 162 9.83 3.68 -9.94
N LYS A 163 9.33 4.81 -9.43
CA LYS A 163 9.54 5.22 -8.03
C LYS A 163 9.06 4.17 -7.04
N ARG A 164 7.89 3.56 -7.27
CA ARG A 164 7.38 2.46 -6.43
C ARG A 164 8.30 1.25 -6.43
N LYS A 165 8.81 0.86 -7.62
CA LYS A 165 9.75 -0.27 -7.74
C LYS A 165 11.07 -0.02 -7.04
N ASN A 166 11.49 1.24 -6.95
CA ASN A 166 12.71 1.65 -6.24
C ASN A 166 12.50 1.81 -4.72
N GLY A 167 11.31 1.52 -4.18
CA GLY A 167 11.02 1.69 -2.77
C GLY A 167 10.86 3.17 -2.33
N GLU A 168 10.67 4.09 -3.28
CA GLU A 168 10.44 5.50 -2.97
C GLU A 168 9.01 5.74 -2.49
N PHE A 169 8.84 6.52 -1.43
CA PHE A 169 7.53 6.93 -0.94
C PHE A 169 6.90 7.99 -1.84
N ILE A 170 5.79 7.67 -2.49
CA ILE A 170 5.10 8.58 -3.41
C ILE A 170 3.85 9.25 -2.83
N GLY A 171 3.50 8.96 -1.59
CA GLY A 171 2.33 9.57 -0.94
C GLY A 171 2.46 11.09 -0.79
N ALA A 172 1.35 11.82 -0.91
CA ALA A 172 1.36 13.28 -0.73
C ALA A 172 1.77 13.68 0.69
N PHE A 173 1.32 12.92 1.69
CA PHE A 173 1.59 13.14 3.11
C PHE A 173 2.12 11.86 3.74
N ALA A 174 3.10 12.00 4.63
CA ALA A 174 3.61 10.88 5.41
C ALA A 174 2.53 10.27 6.32
N PRO A 175 2.59 8.95 6.60
CA PRO A 175 1.78 8.32 7.65
C PRO A 175 2.08 8.95 9.03
N TYR A 176 1.14 8.83 9.97
CA TYR A 176 1.38 9.26 11.36
C TYR A 176 2.52 8.44 11.96
N GLY A 177 3.45 9.06 12.64
CA GLY A 177 4.69 8.43 13.12
C GLY A 177 5.90 8.69 12.21
N TYR A 178 5.67 9.20 11.00
CA TYR A 178 6.72 9.54 10.04
C TYR A 178 6.54 10.94 9.47
N GLU A 179 7.64 11.51 9.00
CA GLU A 179 7.71 12.71 8.19
C GLU A 179 8.43 12.42 6.86
N LYS A 180 8.26 13.31 5.91
CA LYS A 180 9.09 13.30 4.70
C LYS A 180 10.45 13.91 5.01
N SER A 181 11.52 13.29 4.53
CA SER A 181 12.86 13.88 4.66
C SER A 181 12.90 15.28 4.04
N PRO A 182 13.54 16.25 4.71
CA PRO A 182 13.76 17.57 4.14
C PRO A 182 14.62 17.54 2.86
N GLU A 183 15.55 16.57 2.78
CA GLU A 183 16.47 16.42 1.64
C GLU A 183 15.81 15.69 0.47
N ASP A 184 14.98 14.68 0.76
CA ASP A 184 14.31 13.86 -0.25
C ASP A 184 12.86 13.58 0.14
N LYS A 185 11.93 14.24 -0.54
CA LYS A 185 10.48 14.10 -0.30
C LYS A 185 9.93 12.68 -0.57
N ASN A 186 10.72 11.80 -1.16
CA ASN A 186 10.36 10.41 -1.41
C ASN A 186 10.86 9.44 -0.32
N LYS A 187 11.56 9.95 0.71
CA LYS A 187 12.00 9.16 1.87
C LYS A 187 11.20 9.51 3.11
N LEU A 188 10.91 8.49 3.92
CA LEU A 188 10.29 8.64 5.23
C LEU A 188 11.37 8.65 6.31
N VAL A 189 11.24 9.57 7.25
CA VAL A 189 12.04 9.65 8.48
C VAL A 189 11.12 9.58 9.69
N VAL A 190 11.60 9.03 10.79
CA VAL A 190 10.80 8.85 12.01
C VAL A 190 10.53 10.21 12.66
N ASP A 191 9.25 10.50 12.92
CA ASP A 191 8.81 11.60 13.78
C ASP A 191 8.79 11.12 15.23
N VAL A 192 9.76 11.55 16.03
CA VAL A 192 10.00 11.03 17.38
C VAL A 192 8.73 11.03 18.25
N TYR A 193 8.02 12.16 18.30
CA TYR A 193 6.79 12.29 19.10
C TYR A 193 5.68 11.37 18.62
N ALA A 194 5.38 11.42 17.32
CA ALA A 194 4.30 10.61 16.77
C ALA A 194 4.64 9.11 16.76
N ALA A 195 5.92 8.75 16.67
CA ALA A 195 6.39 7.37 16.77
C ALA A 195 6.22 6.79 18.19
N GLU A 196 6.43 7.59 19.25
CA GLU A 196 6.14 7.15 20.62
C GLU A 196 4.66 6.81 20.79
N VAL A 197 3.77 7.65 20.29
CA VAL A 197 2.32 7.36 20.31
C VAL A 197 1.98 6.08 19.54
N VAL A 198 2.65 5.81 18.41
CA VAL A 198 2.47 4.55 17.66
C VAL A 198 2.94 3.37 18.50
N ARG A 199 4.10 3.44 19.16
CA ARG A 199 4.60 2.38 20.06
C ARG A 199 3.63 2.12 21.21
N ASP A 200 3.08 3.17 21.81
CA ASP A 200 2.07 3.05 22.85
C ASP A 200 0.80 2.34 22.37
N ILE A 201 0.29 2.68 21.20
CA ILE A 201 -0.89 2.04 20.59
C ILE A 201 -0.65 0.53 20.42
N PHE A 202 0.53 0.13 19.90
CA PHE A 202 0.90 -1.27 19.75
C PHE A 202 1.08 -1.95 21.12
N GLY A 203 1.76 -1.32 22.07
CA GLY A 203 1.95 -1.83 23.43
C GLY A 203 0.62 -2.05 24.18
N TRP A 204 -0.30 -1.10 24.09
CA TRP A 204 -1.64 -1.26 24.68
C TRP A 204 -2.46 -2.37 24.01
N LYS A 205 -2.33 -2.53 22.68
CA LYS A 205 -2.99 -3.64 22.00
C LYS A 205 -2.42 -4.99 22.42
N LEU A 206 -1.10 -5.12 22.54
CA LEU A 206 -0.44 -6.31 23.08
C LEU A 206 -0.85 -6.61 24.52
N SER A 207 -1.04 -5.57 25.36
CA SER A 207 -1.56 -5.70 26.72
C SER A 207 -3.05 -6.09 26.79
N GLY A 208 -3.71 -6.29 25.63
CA GLY A 208 -5.10 -6.73 25.56
C GLY A 208 -6.13 -5.61 25.60
N ILE A 209 -5.73 -4.34 25.44
CA ILE A 209 -6.68 -3.23 25.36
C ILE A 209 -7.31 -3.21 23.97
N ASN A 210 -8.64 -3.07 23.90
CA ASN A 210 -9.35 -3.00 22.62
C ASN A 210 -9.22 -1.61 21.97
N GLN A 211 -9.51 -1.53 20.67
CA GLN A 211 -9.32 -0.31 19.87
C GLN A 211 -10.17 0.88 20.39
N ASP A 212 -11.37 0.60 20.95
CA ASP A 212 -12.24 1.64 21.50
C ASP A 212 -11.64 2.25 22.78
N ALA A 213 -11.10 1.41 23.66
CA ALA A 213 -10.43 1.86 24.88
C ALA A 213 -9.12 2.60 24.58
N ILE A 214 -8.34 2.15 23.58
CA ILE A 214 -7.15 2.86 23.10
C ILE A 214 -7.53 4.24 22.58
N ALA A 215 -8.55 4.35 21.72
CA ALA A 215 -9.01 5.63 21.20
C ALA A 215 -9.49 6.58 22.30
N ARG A 216 -10.24 6.08 23.29
CA ARG A 216 -10.65 6.88 24.46
C ARG A 216 -9.45 7.38 25.26
N ARG A 217 -8.51 6.50 25.58
CA ARG A 217 -7.29 6.85 26.33
C ARG A 217 -6.47 7.94 25.63
N LEU A 218 -6.29 7.84 24.31
CA LEU A 218 -5.60 8.87 23.52
C LEU A 218 -6.34 10.22 23.58
N ASN A 219 -7.67 10.21 23.53
CA ASN A 219 -8.49 11.43 23.63
C ASN A 219 -8.45 12.03 25.06
N GLU A 220 -8.52 11.21 26.09
CA GLU A 220 -8.40 11.62 27.51
C GLU A 220 -7.04 12.26 27.78
N GLN A 221 -5.97 11.73 27.20
CA GLN A 221 -4.61 12.29 27.28
C GLN A 221 -4.41 13.51 26.36
N SER A 222 -5.46 13.95 25.66
CA SER A 222 -5.41 15.09 24.73
C SER A 222 -4.38 14.94 23.61
N ILE A 223 -4.01 13.71 23.24
CA ILE A 223 -3.10 13.42 22.14
C ILE A 223 -3.80 13.74 20.82
N LEU A 224 -3.16 14.54 19.98
CA LEU A 224 -3.74 14.96 18.70
C LEU A 224 -3.94 13.78 17.75
N SER A 225 -5.14 13.67 17.18
CA SER A 225 -5.42 12.68 16.14
C SER A 225 -4.55 12.91 14.90
N PRO A 226 -4.33 11.92 14.02
CA PRO A 226 -3.48 12.07 12.83
C PRO A 226 -3.86 13.26 11.93
N LEU A 227 -5.15 13.61 11.87
CA LEU A 227 -5.64 14.77 11.13
C LEU A 227 -5.23 16.08 11.80
N GLU A 228 -5.51 16.21 13.11
CA GLU A 228 -5.19 17.43 13.86
C GLU A 228 -3.68 17.62 14.03
N TYR A 229 -2.92 16.53 14.13
CA TYR A 229 -1.47 16.58 14.16
C TYR A 229 -0.88 17.13 12.85
N LYS A 230 -1.40 16.71 11.69
CA LYS A 230 -0.98 17.29 10.40
C LYS A 230 -1.35 18.77 10.27
N ARG A 231 -2.50 19.16 10.81
CA ARG A 231 -2.93 20.57 10.84
C ARG A 231 -2.05 21.43 11.76
N SER A 232 -1.66 20.91 12.92
CA SER A 232 -0.77 21.63 13.87
C SER A 232 0.61 21.87 13.26
N LYS A 233 1.07 21.00 12.34
CA LYS A 233 2.30 21.20 11.56
C LYS A 233 2.13 22.11 10.34
N GLY A 234 0.97 22.74 10.14
CA GLY A 234 0.70 23.65 9.02
C GLY A 234 0.57 22.95 7.66
N LEU A 235 0.43 21.61 7.64
CA LEU A 235 0.30 20.88 6.37
C LEU A 235 -1.07 21.12 5.75
N PRO A 236 -1.17 21.39 4.42
CA PRO A 236 -2.43 21.67 3.72
C PRO A 236 -3.25 20.38 3.49
N TYR A 237 -3.44 19.58 4.55
CA TYR A 237 -4.15 18.32 4.48
C TYR A 237 -5.66 18.54 4.52
N LYS A 238 -6.33 18.23 3.42
CA LYS A 238 -7.80 18.28 3.31
C LYS A 238 -8.37 16.86 3.35
N THR A 239 -9.42 16.65 4.14
CA THR A 239 -10.17 15.40 4.18
C THR A 239 -11.56 15.61 3.58
N SER A 240 -12.12 14.55 2.96
CA SER A 240 -13.52 14.55 2.50
C SER A 240 -14.54 14.48 3.65
N PHE A 241 -14.08 14.14 4.86
CA PHE A 241 -14.96 14.08 6.02
C PHE A 241 -15.24 15.49 6.55
N LYS A 242 -16.53 15.84 6.64
CA LYS A 242 -16.99 17.08 7.28
C LYS A 242 -16.88 16.91 8.80
N THR A 243 -15.84 17.43 9.41
CA THR A 243 -15.72 17.49 10.87
C THR A 243 -16.32 18.81 11.37
N LYS A 244 -17.35 18.76 12.21
CA LYS A 244 -17.95 19.95 12.84
C LYS A 244 -17.11 20.53 13.99
N SER A 245 -16.18 19.73 14.53
CA SER A 245 -15.30 20.05 15.65
C SER A 245 -13.90 19.51 15.41
N LYS A 246 -12.99 19.74 16.35
CA LYS A 246 -11.66 19.15 16.38
C LYS A 246 -11.73 17.62 16.25
N ALA A 247 -10.99 17.05 15.31
CA ALA A 247 -11.03 15.62 15.04
C ALA A 247 -10.41 14.83 16.20
N GLN A 248 -11.14 13.84 16.71
CA GLN A 248 -10.70 12.94 17.77
C GLN A 248 -10.19 11.61 17.22
N TRP A 249 -9.48 10.86 18.05
CA TRP A 249 -9.14 9.48 17.79
C TRP A 249 -10.40 8.62 17.74
N THR A 250 -10.45 7.72 16.79
CA THR A 250 -11.54 6.74 16.61
C THR A 250 -10.96 5.34 16.58
N PRO A 251 -11.74 4.30 16.90
CA PRO A 251 -11.31 2.89 16.78
C PRO A 251 -10.83 2.54 15.37
N VAL A 252 -11.44 3.16 14.35
CA VAL A 252 -11.03 2.99 12.94
C VAL A 252 -9.65 3.59 12.67
N ALA A 253 -9.34 4.75 13.26
CA ALA A 253 -8.01 5.36 13.13
C ALA A 253 -6.95 4.50 13.83
N VAL A 254 -7.23 4.00 15.02
CA VAL A 254 -6.36 3.06 15.75
C VAL A 254 -6.14 1.78 14.93
N ARG A 255 -7.21 1.17 14.40
CA ARG A 255 -7.09 -0.03 13.56
C ARG A 255 -6.22 0.21 12.33
N ARG A 256 -6.37 1.35 11.66
CA ARG A 256 -5.53 1.71 10.49
C ARG A 256 -4.05 1.79 10.84
N ILE A 257 -3.70 2.24 12.04
CA ILE A 257 -2.32 2.23 12.51
C ILE A 257 -1.88 0.78 12.75
N LEU A 258 -2.65 0.00 13.51
CA LEU A 258 -2.30 -1.36 13.86
C LEU A 258 -2.14 -2.32 12.65
N THR A 259 -2.81 -2.03 11.52
CA THR A 259 -2.78 -2.89 10.31
C THR A 259 -1.86 -2.38 9.20
N ASN A 260 -1.15 -1.27 9.40
CA ASN A 260 -0.34 -0.69 8.33
C ASN A 260 1.11 -1.20 8.40
N PRO A 261 1.61 -1.94 7.39
CA PRO A 261 2.97 -2.50 7.37
C PRO A 261 4.07 -1.43 7.29
N VAL A 262 3.73 -0.18 7.04
CA VAL A 262 4.71 0.93 7.06
C VAL A 262 5.45 1.01 8.40
N TYR A 263 4.83 0.60 9.51
CA TYR A 263 5.45 0.67 10.83
C TYR A 263 6.55 -0.36 11.07
N VAL A 264 6.65 -1.37 10.22
CA VAL A 264 7.76 -2.36 10.21
C VAL A 264 8.77 -2.12 9.08
N GLY A 265 8.76 -0.92 8.48
CA GLY A 265 9.69 -0.56 7.42
C GLY A 265 9.25 -1.00 6.02
N THR A 266 8.07 -1.60 5.86
CA THR A 266 7.56 -2.11 4.59
C THR A 266 6.64 -1.10 3.92
N LEU A 267 6.99 -0.66 2.72
CA LEU A 267 6.13 0.18 1.89
C LEU A 267 5.23 -0.69 1.01
N VAL A 268 3.92 -0.53 1.16
CA VAL A 268 2.92 -1.12 0.27
C VAL A 268 2.22 -0.01 -0.50
N GLN A 269 2.45 0.05 -1.80
CA GLN A 269 1.95 1.11 -2.66
C GLN A 269 1.25 0.52 -3.89
N GLY A 270 0.48 1.35 -4.62
CA GLY A 270 -0.24 0.87 -5.80
C GLY A 270 -1.53 0.12 -5.50
N ILE A 271 -1.99 0.08 -4.25
CA ILE A 271 -3.25 -0.57 -3.83
C ILE A 271 -4.46 -0.02 -4.62
N ARG A 272 -4.42 1.28 -4.94
CA ARG A 272 -5.51 1.96 -5.63
C ARG A 272 -4.98 2.67 -6.86
N THR A 273 -5.77 2.63 -7.95
CA THR A 273 -5.45 3.32 -9.20
C THR A 273 -6.70 3.94 -9.82
N ARG A 274 -6.46 4.86 -10.77
CA ARG A 274 -7.50 5.33 -11.69
C ARG A 274 -7.20 4.75 -13.07
N PRO A 275 -8.18 4.18 -13.78
CA PRO A 275 -7.96 3.52 -15.07
C PRO A 275 -7.29 4.44 -16.09
N ASN A 276 -7.78 5.68 -16.18
CA ASN A 276 -7.20 6.72 -17.04
C ASN A 276 -7.45 8.12 -16.44
N TYR A 277 -6.91 9.17 -17.07
CA TYR A 277 -7.03 10.55 -16.60
C TYR A 277 -8.46 11.12 -16.70
N LYS A 278 -9.33 10.55 -17.54
CA LYS A 278 -10.75 10.97 -17.72
C LYS A 278 -11.67 10.38 -16.67
N ILE A 279 -11.31 9.22 -16.10
CA ILE A 279 -12.15 8.49 -15.13
C ILE A 279 -11.78 8.91 -13.71
N LYS A 280 -12.74 9.47 -12.98
CA LYS A 280 -12.56 9.89 -11.58
C LYS A 280 -12.66 8.72 -10.59
N THR A 281 -13.31 7.62 -10.99
CA THR A 281 -13.49 6.44 -10.15
C THR A 281 -12.16 5.79 -9.81
N VAL A 282 -11.97 5.51 -8.54
CA VAL A 282 -10.80 4.80 -8.01
C VAL A 282 -11.14 3.32 -7.91
N ILE A 283 -10.32 2.47 -8.50
CA ILE A 283 -10.40 1.00 -8.38
C ILE A 283 -9.31 0.49 -7.45
N VAL A 284 -9.58 -0.63 -6.78
CA VAL A 284 -8.60 -1.36 -5.97
C VAL A 284 -7.92 -2.37 -6.88
N ASN A 285 -6.61 -2.35 -6.91
CA ASN A 285 -5.81 -3.34 -7.64
C ASN A 285 -5.77 -4.66 -6.89
N GLU A 286 -5.63 -5.76 -7.62
CA GLU A 286 -5.30 -7.08 -7.10
C GLU A 286 -3.94 -7.05 -6.39
N GLN A 287 -3.71 -7.98 -5.45
CA GLN A 287 -2.50 -7.96 -4.61
C GLN A 287 -1.20 -8.18 -5.41
N ASP A 288 -1.25 -8.93 -6.50
CA ASP A 288 -0.15 -9.16 -7.44
C ASP A 288 0.37 -7.87 -8.11
N LYS A 289 -0.49 -6.84 -8.18
CA LYS A 289 -0.16 -5.52 -8.76
C LYS A 289 0.34 -4.51 -7.74
N TRP A 290 0.39 -4.89 -6.47
CA TRP A 290 0.91 -4.00 -5.42
C TRP A 290 2.44 -3.93 -5.48
N ALA A 291 2.98 -2.77 -5.28
CA ALA A 291 4.41 -2.59 -5.09
C ALA A 291 4.72 -2.70 -3.60
N ILE A 292 5.32 -3.83 -3.22
CA ILE A 292 5.77 -4.10 -1.84
C ILE A 292 7.29 -3.97 -1.84
N TYR A 293 7.80 -3.15 -0.93
CA TYR A 293 9.23 -2.95 -0.75
C TYR A 293 9.56 -3.01 0.74
N GLU A 294 10.32 -4.03 1.12
CA GLU A 294 10.74 -4.26 2.50
C GLU A 294 11.96 -3.40 2.85
N ASN A 295 12.12 -3.06 4.12
CA ASN A 295 13.23 -2.25 4.63
C ASN A 295 13.43 -0.91 3.88
N ALA A 296 12.35 -0.29 3.43
CA ALA A 296 12.37 0.98 2.70
C ALA A 296 12.73 2.18 3.59
N HIS A 297 12.53 2.06 4.89
CA HIS A 297 12.76 3.11 5.89
C HIS A 297 12.89 2.48 7.29
N GLU A 298 13.31 3.28 8.26
CA GLU A 298 13.45 2.85 9.65
C GLU A 298 12.10 2.38 10.23
N ALA A 299 12.09 1.20 10.82
CA ALA A 299 10.91 0.62 11.46
C ALA A 299 10.65 1.24 12.84
N ILE A 300 9.39 1.62 13.13
CA ILE A 300 8.97 2.08 14.46
C ILE A 300 8.67 0.88 15.37
N ILE A 301 8.13 -0.19 14.79
CA ILE A 301 7.65 -1.40 15.48
C ILE A 301 8.46 -2.60 15.03
N ASN A 302 8.81 -3.48 15.98
CA ASN A 302 9.46 -4.74 15.66
C ASN A 302 8.51 -5.65 14.84
N PRO A 303 8.99 -6.34 13.79
CA PRO A 303 8.18 -7.24 12.97
C PRO A 303 7.41 -8.30 13.78
N ARG A 304 8.03 -8.90 14.82
CA ARG A 304 7.38 -9.86 15.71
C ARG A 304 6.15 -9.25 16.41
N GLN A 305 6.29 -8.04 16.97
CA GLN A 305 5.17 -7.34 17.61
C GLN A 305 4.04 -7.04 16.62
N PHE A 306 4.39 -6.70 15.39
CA PHE A 306 3.40 -6.43 14.35
C PHE A 306 2.60 -7.69 14.01
N VAL A 307 3.25 -8.83 13.79
CA VAL A 307 2.61 -10.12 13.50
C VAL A 307 1.67 -10.53 14.64
N LEU A 308 2.13 -10.43 15.90
CA LEU A 308 1.29 -10.70 17.08
C LEU A 308 0.05 -9.81 17.13
N VAL A 309 0.20 -8.54 16.80
CA VAL A 309 -0.95 -7.61 16.76
C VAL A 309 -1.91 -7.97 15.62
N GLN A 310 -1.44 -8.39 14.43
CA GLN A 310 -2.34 -8.87 13.38
C GLN A 310 -3.15 -10.07 13.88
N ARG A 311 -2.50 -11.05 14.48
CA ARG A 311 -3.17 -12.22 15.07
C ARG A 311 -4.19 -11.83 16.16
N LEU A 312 -3.85 -10.86 17.04
CA LEU A 312 -4.78 -10.32 18.02
C LEU A 312 -5.98 -9.56 17.41
N LEU A 313 -5.86 -9.07 16.19
CA LEU A 313 -6.96 -8.41 15.48
C LEU A 313 -7.90 -9.40 14.80
N GLU A 314 -7.42 -10.60 14.45
CA GLU A 314 -8.21 -11.67 13.85
C GLU A 314 -9.02 -12.45 14.88
N LEU A 315 -8.47 -12.60 16.10
CA LEU A 315 -9.17 -13.29 17.18
C LEU A 315 -10.45 -12.54 17.58
N ASP A 316 -11.60 -13.26 17.59
CA ASP A 316 -12.88 -12.70 18.07
C ASP A 316 -12.85 -12.55 19.59
N THR A 317 -12.47 -11.39 20.04
CA THR A 317 -12.34 -11.03 21.46
C THR A 317 -13.42 -10.06 21.88
N ARG A 318 -14.69 -10.43 21.81
CA ARG A 318 -15.79 -9.63 22.34
C ARG A 318 -15.69 -9.62 23.88
N THR A 319 -15.37 -8.47 24.45
CA THR A 319 -15.34 -8.27 25.91
C THR A 319 -16.67 -7.73 26.40
N SER A 320 -17.03 -8.12 27.63
CA SER A 320 -18.15 -7.49 28.33
C SER A 320 -17.83 -6.01 28.57
N PRO A 321 -18.79 -5.09 28.38
CA PRO A 321 -18.57 -3.65 28.63
C PRO A 321 -18.10 -3.30 30.05
N ARG A 322 -18.24 -4.24 31.00
CA ARG A 322 -17.88 -4.08 32.41
C ARG A 322 -16.48 -4.62 32.77
N GLU A 323 -15.76 -5.23 31.85
CA GLU A 323 -14.43 -5.80 32.08
C GLU A 323 -13.36 -5.07 31.27
N ASN A 324 -12.37 -4.52 31.94
CA ASN A 324 -11.33 -3.66 31.35
C ASN A 324 -10.12 -4.44 30.78
N GLY A 325 -10.17 -5.77 30.67
CA GLY A 325 -9.04 -6.56 30.20
C GLY A 325 -9.46 -7.84 29.47
N LEU A 326 -8.58 -8.35 28.61
CA LEU A 326 -8.72 -9.62 27.96
C LEU A 326 -8.06 -10.72 28.80
N PHE A 327 -8.78 -11.85 28.98
CA PHE A 327 -8.21 -13.02 29.64
C PHE A 327 -7.18 -13.73 28.74
N PRO A 328 -6.19 -14.44 29.33
CA PRO A 328 -5.11 -15.03 28.56
C PRO A 328 -5.55 -15.89 27.38
N LEU A 329 -6.59 -16.70 27.56
CA LEU A 329 -7.08 -17.66 26.57
C LEU A 329 -8.28 -17.14 25.73
N ALA A 330 -8.68 -15.87 25.87
CA ALA A 330 -9.83 -15.34 25.13
C ALA A 330 -9.62 -15.42 23.61
N GLY A 331 -10.59 -15.99 22.87
CA GLY A 331 -10.53 -16.15 21.42
C GLY A 331 -9.67 -17.32 20.91
N LEU A 332 -8.97 -18.05 21.80
CA LEU A 332 -8.19 -19.23 21.46
C LEU A 332 -8.96 -20.54 21.73
N LEU A 333 -10.13 -20.47 22.38
CA LEU A 333 -10.86 -21.62 22.86
C LEU A 333 -12.01 -21.99 21.92
N CYS A 334 -12.00 -23.21 21.43
CA CYS A 334 -13.05 -23.79 20.60
C CYS A 334 -13.64 -25.05 21.24
N CYS A 335 -14.90 -25.32 20.97
CA CYS A 335 -15.55 -26.57 21.34
C CYS A 335 -15.10 -27.69 20.38
N GLY A 336 -14.56 -28.79 20.89
CA GLY A 336 -14.07 -29.91 20.09
C GLY A 336 -15.19 -30.70 19.39
N ASP A 337 -16.44 -30.61 19.87
CA ASP A 337 -17.54 -31.38 19.33
C ASP A 337 -18.34 -30.59 18.26
N CYS A 338 -18.45 -29.27 18.38
CA CYS A 338 -19.24 -28.48 17.42
C CYS A 338 -18.43 -27.36 16.71
N GLY A 339 -17.14 -27.20 17.00
CA GLY A 339 -16.30 -26.14 16.45
C GLY A 339 -16.64 -24.72 16.93
N GLY A 340 -17.68 -24.52 17.72
CA GLY A 340 -18.12 -23.22 18.18
C GLY A 340 -17.16 -22.60 19.22
N ALA A 341 -17.14 -21.27 19.31
CA ALA A 341 -16.31 -20.57 20.28
C ALA A 341 -16.74 -20.87 21.73
N MET A 342 -15.77 -20.97 22.63
CA MET A 342 -16.02 -21.08 24.08
C MET A 342 -16.08 -19.69 24.70
N VAL A 343 -17.16 -19.42 25.42
CA VAL A 343 -17.41 -18.13 26.06
C VAL A 343 -17.18 -18.21 27.58
N ARG A 344 -16.48 -17.22 28.12
CA ARG A 344 -16.25 -17.11 29.56
C ARG A 344 -17.53 -16.62 30.27
N LYS A 345 -17.86 -17.27 31.38
CA LYS A 345 -18.92 -16.86 32.28
C LYS A 345 -18.41 -16.73 33.72
N THR A 346 -18.97 -15.76 34.42
CA THR A 346 -18.76 -15.59 35.85
C THR A 346 -20.05 -15.88 36.58
N GLN A 347 -20.00 -16.76 37.58
CA GLN A 347 -21.11 -17.09 38.46
C GLN A 347 -20.72 -16.68 39.87
N THR A 348 -21.56 -15.92 40.54
CA THR A 348 -21.38 -15.53 41.93
C THR A 348 -22.27 -16.41 42.81
N SER A 349 -21.70 -17.00 43.86
CA SER A 349 -22.44 -17.75 44.87
C SER A 349 -21.97 -17.28 46.23
N GLY A 350 -22.82 -16.54 46.93
CA GLY A 350 -22.41 -15.77 48.11
C GLY A 350 -21.25 -14.80 47.79
N ASN A 351 -20.21 -14.82 48.61
CA ASN A 351 -19.01 -13.97 48.42
C ASN A 351 -17.96 -14.58 47.44
N LYS A 352 -18.22 -15.76 46.85
CA LYS A 352 -17.27 -16.43 45.97
C LYS A 352 -17.65 -16.23 44.51
N ARG A 353 -16.67 -15.82 43.67
CA ARG A 353 -16.78 -15.70 42.21
C ARG A 353 -16.15 -16.92 41.56
N PHE A 354 -16.92 -17.62 40.71
CA PHE A 354 -16.48 -18.76 39.94
C PHE A 354 -16.45 -18.35 38.46
N CYS A 355 -15.30 -18.50 37.80
CA CYS A 355 -15.13 -18.24 36.40
C CYS A 355 -14.95 -19.56 35.63
N TYR A 356 -15.68 -19.73 34.55
CA TYR A 356 -15.63 -20.93 33.72
C TYR A 356 -15.90 -20.61 32.25
N TYR A 357 -15.43 -21.49 31.38
CA TYR A 357 -15.73 -21.45 29.96
C TYR A 357 -16.84 -22.42 29.61
N THR A 358 -17.72 -22.06 28.67
CA THR A 358 -18.83 -22.90 28.16
C THR A 358 -19.00 -22.69 26.67
N CYS A 359 -19.43 -23.71 25.96
CA CYS A 359 -19.71 -23.65 24.52
C CYS A 359 -20.81 -22.62 24.22
N SER A 360 -20.57 -21.76 23.21
CA SER A 360 -21.50 -20.72 22.77
C SER A 360 -22.76 -21.33 22.14
N ASN A 361 -22.63 -22.42 21.36
CA ASN A 361 -23.76 -23.08 20.69
C ASN A 361 -24.65 -23.78 21.70
N HIS A 362 -24.09 -24.47 22.70
CA HIS A 362 -24.88 -25.00 23.81
C HIS A 362 -25.67 -23.90 24.53
N LYS A 363 -25.05 -22.75 24.72
CA LYS A 363 -25.69 -21.62 25.44
C LYS A 363 -26.83 -21.00 24.64
N ASN A 364 -26.65 -20.81 23.33
CA ASN A 364 -27.52 -19.97 22.50
C ASN A 364 -28.60 -20.80 21.77
N THR A 365 -28.25 -21.99 21.27
CA THR A 365 -29.15 -22.82 20.43
C THR A 365 -29.49 -24.17 21.06
N GLY A 366 -28.73 -24.63 22.07
CA GLY A 366 -28.90 -25.97 22.64
C GLY A 366 -28.40 -27.11 21.75
N GLU A 367 -27.79 -26.83 20.60
CA GLU A 367 -27.38 -27.81 19.60
C GLU A 367 -26.11 -28.60 19.97
N CYS A 368 -25.47 -28.29 21.08
CA CYS A 368 -24.28 -28.96 21.55
C CYS A 368 -24.44 -29.44 22.99
N THR A 369 -23.66 -30.45 23.40
CA THR A 369 -23.63 -30.93 24.78
C THR A 369 -22.99 -29.91 25.73
N SER A 370 -23.22 -30.06 27.04
CA SER A 370 -22.74 -29.06 28.02
C SER A 370 -21.26 -29.23 28.31
N HIS A 371 -20.43 -28.43 27.64
CA HIS A 371 -18.99 -28.35 27.91
C HIS A 371 -18.71 -27.20 28.88
N ARG A 372 -18.27 -27.52 30.07
CA ARG A 372 -17.96 -26.53 31.11
C ARG A 372 -16.65 -26.87 31.79
N ILE A 373 -15.70 -25.94 31.74
CA ILE A 373 -14.39 -26.07 32.38
C ILE A 373 -14.05 -24.84 33.21
N SER A 374 -13.48 -25.05 34.41
CA SER A 374 -13.02 -23.95 35.28
C SER A 374 -11.87 -23.18 34.59
N GLN A 375 -11.91 -21.84 34.63
CA GLN A 375 -10.86 -20.98 34.08
C GLN A 375 -9.49 -21.35 34.67
N LYS A 376 -9.39 -21.44 36.00
CA LYS A 376 -8.12 -21.75 36.66
C LYS A 376 -7.57 -23.12 36.27
N GLN A 377 -8.43 -24.15 36.25
CA GLN A 377 -8.01 -25.50 35.86
C GLN A 377 -7.50 -25.55 34.41
N LEU A 378 -8.15 -24.82 33.52
CA LEU A 378 -7.75 -24.74 32.11
C LEU A 378 -6.41 -24.01 31.96
N GLU A 379 -6.28 -22.84 32.59
CA GLU A 379 -5.04 -22.03 32.54
C GLU A 379 -3.85 -22.80 33.14
N ASP A 380 -4.01 -23.49 34.26
CA ASP A 380 -2.99 -24.32 34.88
C ASP A 380 -2.61 -25.53 33.98
N ALA A 381 -3.59 -26.17 33.34
CA ALA A 381 -3.32 -27.29 32.43
C ALA A 381 -2.58 -26.82 31.17
N VAL A 382 -3.01 -25.73 30.55
CA VAL A 382 -2.37 -25.16 29.36
C VAL A 382 -0.95 -24.69 29.67
N LEU A 383 -0.74 -24.07 30.84
CA LEU A 383 0.61 -23.67 31.28
C LEU A 383 1.57 -24.86 31.37
N ARG A 384 1.14 -25.95 31.98
CA ARG A 384 1.95 -27.18 32.07
C ARG A 384 2.29 -27.77 30.70
N LEU A 385 1.29 -27.86 29.81
CA LEU A 385 1.51 -28.36 28.45
C LEU A 385 2.49 -27.47 27.67
N LEU A 386 2.39 -26.16 27.84
CA LEU A 386 3.30 -25.20 27.22
C LEU A 386 4.73 -25.35 27.78
N GLN A 387 4.88 -25.51 29.09
CA GLN A 387 6.21 -25.74 29.73
C GLN A 387 6.85 -27.02 29.21
N GLU A 388 6.09 -28.11 29.08
CA GLU A 388 6.58 -29.37 28.52
C GLU A 388 6.96 -29.22 27.03
N HIS A 389 6.15 -28.53 26.25
CA HIS A 389 6.45 -28.28 24.83
C HIS A 389 7.73 -27.45 24.67
N ILE A 390 7.90 -26.40 25.48
CA ILE A 390 9.14 -25.60 25.49
C ILE A 390 10.36 -26.46 25.86
N ARG A 391 10.23 -27.39 26.79
CA ARG A 391 11.30 -28.33 27.15
C ARG A 391 11.66 -29.23 25.96
N MET A 392 10.66 -29.80 25.30
CA MET A 392 10.88 -30.63 24.10
C MET A 392 11.57 -29.84 22.97
N LEU A 393 11.20 -28.58 22.79
CA LEU A 393 11.84 -27.69 21.81
C LEU A 393 13.30 -27.38 22.17
N ALA A 394 13.62 -27.22 23.46
CA ALA A 394 14.99 -27.03 23.92
C ALA A 394 15.85 -28.26 23.65
N GLU A 395 15.32 -29.47 23.86
CA GLU A 395 15.97 -30.72 23.52
C GLU A 395 16.19 -30.87 22.01
N LEU A 396 15.16 -30.54 21.21
CA LEU A 396 15.23 -30.55 19.74
C LEU A 396 16.28 -29.57 19.21
N ASP A 397 16.35 -28.34 19.74
CA ASP A 397 17.38 -27.35 19.38
C ASP A 397 18.80 -27.88 19.69
N GLY A 398 18.97 -28.53 20.84
CA GLY A 398 20.24 -29.22 21.20
C GLY A 398 20.63 -30.31 20.20
N CYS A 399 19.68 -31.14 19.75
CA CYS A 399 19.91 -32.13 18.70
C CYS A 399 20.30 -31.49 17.37
N LEU A 400 19.60 -30.44 16.97
CA LEU A 400 19.93 -29.70 15.75
C LEU A 400 21.32 -29.07 15.80
N GLN A 401 21.72 -28.49 16.92
CA GLN A 401 23.08 -27.96 17.12
C GLN A 401 24.15 -29.05 17.00
N THR A 402 23.88 -30.25 17.51
CA THR A 402 24.77 -31.40 17.39
C THR A 402 24.94 -31.82 15.92
N ILE A 403 23.82 -31.90 15.18
CA ILE A 403 23.83 -32.22 13.74
C ILE A 403 24.63 -31.19 12.95
N ARG A 404 24.43 -29.89 13.21
CA ARG A 404 25.17 -28.79 12.58
C ARG A 404 26.69 -28.88 12.79
N ASN A 405 27.08 -29.26 13.98
CA ASN A 405 28.50 -29.34 14.35
C ASN A 405 29.16 -30.63 13.88
N ALA A 406 28.40 -31.58 13.35
CA ALA A 406 28.92 -32.85 12.86
C ALA A 406 29.94 -32.64 11.71
N PRO A 407 31.12 -33.32 11.73
CA PRO A 407 32.15 -33.16 10.71
C PRO A 407 31.64 -33.45 9.29
N VAL A 408 30.74 -34.41 9.13
CA VAL A 408 30.15 -34.82 7.84
C VAL A 408 29.37 -33.67 7.19
N HIS A 409 28.60 -32.91 7.97
CA HIS A 409 27.82 -31.79 7.46
C HIS A 409 28.71 -30.65 6.93
N ARG A 410 29.76 -30.32 7.68
CA ARG A 410 30.77 -29.33 7.25
C ARG A 410 31.52 -29.76 5.99
N LEU A 411 31.85 -31.04 5.85
CA LEU A 411 32.49 -31.60 4.65
C LEU A 411 31.57 -31.54 3.43
N SER A 412 30.27 -31.76 3.59
CA SER A 412 29.31 -31.67 2.49
C SER A 412 29.17 -30.23 1.96
N ILE A 413 29.08 -29.25 2.84
CA ILE A 413 29.06 -27.83 2.45
C ILE A 413 30.34 -27.46 1.71
N ARG A 414 31.50 -27.80 2.28
CA ARG A 414 32.79 -27.50 1.67
C ARG A 414 32.95 -28.14 0.29
N LYS A 415 32.51 -29.38 0.10
CA LYS A 415 32.49 -30.03 -1.22
C LYS A 415 31.59 -29.33 -2.23
N ALA A 416 30.44 -28.82 -1.80
CA ALA A 416 29.55 -28.06 -2.66
C ALA A 416 30.16 -26.69 -3.02
N GLU A 417 30.79 -26.01 -2.06
CA GLU A 417 31.52 -24.74 -2.30
C GLU A 417 32.72 -24.95 -3.27
N ASP A 418 33.48 -26.03 -3.12
CA ASP A 418 34.58 -26.37 -4.05
C ASP A 418 34.05 -26.63 -5.48
N ARG A 419 32.89 -27.28 -5.63
CA ARG A 419 32.22 -27.49 -6.92
C ARG A 419 31.74 -26.18 -7.51
N LEU A 420 31.17 -25.29 -6.70
CA LEU A 420 30.71 -23.96 -7.12
C LEU A 420 31.88 -23.15 -7.67
N ALA A 421 32.98 -23.08 -6.94
CA ALA A 421 34.21 -22.39 -7.36
C ALA A 421 34.76 -22.90 -8.70
N ALA A 422 34.72 -24.24 -8.92
CA ALA A 422 35.11 -24.83 -10.20
C ALA A 422 34.22 -24.39 -11.37
N VAL A 423 32.88 -24.37 -11.18
CA VAL A 423 31.94 -23.95 -12.20
C VAL A 423 32.08 -22.46 -12.50
N GLU A 424 32.25 -21.60 -11.50
CA GLU A 424 32.52 -20.17 -11.68
C GLU A 424 33.81 -19.92 -12.46
N ALA A 425 34.87 -20.68 -12.17
CA ALA A 425 36.11 -20.60 -12.94
C ALA A 425 35.94 -21.03 -14.41
N ASP A 426 35.12 -22.04 -14.69
CA ASP A 426 34.82 -22.48 -16.06
C ASP A 426 34.01 -21.41 -16.83
N ILE A 427 33.03 -20.76 -16.18
CA ILE A 427 32.27 -19.62 -16.77
C ILE A 427 33.25 -18.51 -17.17
N ASP A 428 34.15 -18.12 -16.28
CA ASP A 428 35.13 -17.07 -16.54
C ASP A 428 36.11 -17.44 -17.64
N ARG A 429 36.51 -18.72 -17.68
CA ARG A 429 37.37 -19.27 -18.75
C ARG A 429 36.68 -19.19 -20.10
N TYR A 430 35.42 -19.63 -20.23
CA TYR A 430 34.67 -19.57 -21.49
C TYR A 430 34.41 -18.13 -21.92
N ARG A 431 34.14 -17.20 -21.01
CA ARG A 431 34.05 -15.77 -21.32
C ARG A 431 35.35 -15.21 -21.90
N LYS A 432 36.51 -15.56 -21.33
CA LYS A 432 37.82 -15.14 -21.83
C LYS A 432 38.10 -15.71 -23.21
N LEU A 433 37.82 -17.00 -23.43
CA LEU A 433 38.00 -17.66 -24.73
C LEU A 433 37.11 -17.07 -25.81
N LYS A 434 35.85 -16.68 -25.47
CA LYS A 434 34.97 -15.98 -26.37
C LYS A 434 35.50 -14.60 -26.79
N ILE A 435 36.14 -13.88 -25.86
CA ILE A 435 36.79 -12.58 -26.15
C ILE A 435 38.01 -12.80 -27.05
N SER A 436 38.84 -13.78 -26.75
CA SER A 436 40.03 -14.12 -27.59
C SER A 436 39.61 -14.50 -29.00
N ALA A 437 38.58 -15.32 -29.19
CA ALA A 437 38.08 -15.68 -30.51
C ALA A 437 37.58 -14.46 -31.30
N TYR A 438 37.03 -13.44 -30.64
CA TYR A 438 36.66 -12.17 -31.27
C TYR A 438 37.91 -11.38 -31.71
N GLU A 439 38.97 -11.36 -30.89
CA GLU A 439 40.22 -10.70 -31.24
C GLU A 439 40.90 -11.38 -32.44
N ASP A 440 40.94 -12.71 -32.48
CA ASP A 440 41.47 -13.51 -33.56
C ASP A 440 40.71 -13.30 -34.89
N MET A 441 39.39 -13.14 -34.82
CA MET A 441 38.58 -12.79 -35.99
C MET A 441 38.89 -11.37 -36.45
N ARG A 442 39.05 -10.39 -35.53
CA ARG A 442 39.39 -9.00 -35.87
C ARG A 442 40.77 -8.92 -36.53
N ASP A 443 41.71 -9.72 -36.07
CA ASP A 443 43.09 -9.74 -36.54
C ASP A 443 43.24 -10.60 -37.83
N GLY A 444 42.13 -11.16 -38.34
CA GLY A 444 42.11 -11.92 -39.62
C GLY A 444 42.61 -13.38 -39.51
N ILE A 445 42.79 -13.89 -38.28
CA ILE A 445 43.24 -15.29 -38.04
C ILE A 445 42.05 -16.25 -38.18
N LEU A 446 40.87 -15.85 -37.77
CA LEU A 446 39.62 -16.61 -37.89
C LEU A 446 38.68 -15.98 -38.93
N SER A 447 37.96 -16.83 -39.70
CA SER A 447 36.90 -16.38 -40.55
C SER A 447 35.67 -15.92 -39.70
N LYS A 448 34.80 -15.11 -40.30
CA LYS A 448 33.56 -14.69 -39.63
C LYS A 448 32.62 -15.86 -39.34
N GLU A 449 32.60 -16.86 -40.22
CA GLU A 449 31.79 -18.08 -40.07
C GLU A 449 32.29 -18.92 -38.91
N ASP A 450 33.59 -19.23 -38.88
CA ASP A 450 34.21 -19.99 -37.78
C ASP A 450 34.05 -19.28 -36.40
N TYR A 451 34.14 -17.94 -36.38
CA TYR A 451 33.87 -17.17 -35.18
C TYR A 451 32.44 -17.32 -34.67
N LEU A 452 31.46 -17.30 -35.57
CA LEU A 452 30.05 -17.46 -35.20
C LEU A 452 29.78 -18.83 -34.56
N ASP A 453 30.35 -19.90 -35.16
CA ASP A 453 30.21 -21.26 -34.65
C ASP A 453 30.89 -21.43 -33.28
N ILE A 454 32.09 -20.88 -33.12
CA ILE A 454 32.81 -20.89 -31.84
C ILE A 454 32.05 -20.07 -30.76
N LYS A 455 31.54 -18.92 -31.15
CA LYS A 455 30.75 -18.08 -30.27
C LYS A 455 29.51 -18.81 -29.75
N GLU A 456 28.75 -19.47 -30.64
CA GLU A 456 27.55 -20.23 -30.25
C GLU A 456 27.88 -21.37 -29.29
N GLN A 457 28.98 -22.11 -29.57
CA GLN A 457 29.46 -23.17 -28.67
C GLN A 457 29.84 -22.64 -27.29
N TYR A 458 30.54 -21.51 -27.21
CA TYR A 458 30.85 -20.91 -25.88
C TYR A 458 29.64 -20.35 -25.17
N GLU A 459 28.68 -19.74 -25.90
CA GLU A 459 27.42 -19.27 -25.31
C GLU A 459 26.60 -20.43 -24.73
N MET A 460 26.54 -21.56 -25.42
CA MET A 460 25.88 -22.77 -24.94
C MET A 460 26.55 -23.30 -23.67
N ARG A 461 27.91 -23.44 -23.66
CA ARG A 461 28.65 -23.89 -22.50
C ARG A 461 28.53 -22.95 -21.29
N ILE A 462 28.50 -21.63 -21.52
CA ILE A 462 28.26 -20.63 -20.48
C ILE A 462 26.87 -20.82 -19.90
N SER A 463 25.86 -21.01 -20.73
CA SER A 463 24.48 -21.21 -20.28
C SER A 463 24.32 -22.50 -19.46
N GLU A 464 24.93 -23.62 -19.91
CA GLU A 464 24.93 -24.88 -19.17
C GLU A 464 25.63 -24.73 -17.81
N ALA A 465 26.78 -24.06 -17.77
CA ALA A 465 27.54 -23.82 -16.54
C ALA A 465 26.78 -22.88 -15.59
N GLN A 466 26.05 -21.86 -16.09
CA GLN A 466 25.20 -21.00 -15.28
C GLN A 466 24.02 -21.76 -14.64
N LEU A 467 23.42 -22.69 -15.38
CA LEU A 467 22.37 -23.56 -14.84
C LEU A 467 22.91 -24.46 -13.72
N ALA A 468 24.12 -25.02 -13.90
CA ALA A 468 24.79 -25.81 -12.88
C ALA A 468 25.19 -24.97 -11.64
N GLU A 469 25.63 -23.72 -11.83
CA GLU A 469 25.88 -22.74 -10.78
C GLU A 469 24.64 -22.51 -9.91
N GLU A 470 23.49 -22.26 -10.55
CA GLU A 470 22.22 -22.02 -9.84
C GLU A 470 21.77 -23.25 -9.04
N GLN A 471 21.92 -24.45 -9.61
CA GLN A 471 21.61 -25.71 -8.92
C GLN A 471 22.53 -25.95 -7.69
N ILE A 472 23.84 -25.70 -7.81
CA ILE A 472 24.76 -25.85 -6.70
C ILE A 472 24.53 -24.79 -5.62
N ARG A 473 24.24 -23.54 -5.99
CA ARG A 473 23.86 -22.50 -5.03
C ARG A 473 22.61 -22.90 -4.26
N HIS A 474 21.59 -23.41 -4.95
CA HIS A 474 20.38 -23.92 -4.30
C HIS A 474 20.68 -25.11 -3.37
N GLU A 475 21.58 -26.02 -3.77
CA GLU A 475 22.05 -27.12 -2.90
C GLU A 475 22.76 -26.58 -1.65
N ILE A 476 23.64 -25.58 -1.79
CA ILE A 476 24.31 -24.91 -0.67
C ILE A 476 23.28 -24.22 0.24
N ASP A 477 22.34 -23.51 -0.33
CA ASP A 477 21.26 -22.83 0.43
C ASP A 477 20.44 -23.85 1.21
N LEU A 478 20.10 -24.99 0.62
CA LEU A 478 19.45 -26.10 1.31
C LEU A 478 20.30 -26.67 2.46
N TYR A 479 21.63 -26.82 2.28
CA TYR A 479 22.53 -27.22 3.36
C TYR A 479 22.62 -26.14 4.45
N ILE A 480 22.65 -24.87 4.09
CA ILE A 480 22.70 -23.72 5.00
C ILE A 480 21.36 -23.56 5.72
N GLU A 481 20.23 -23.62 5.02
CA GLU A 481 18.90 -23.58 5.63
C GLU A 481 18.65 -24.78 6.54
N ASN A 482 19.11 -25.96 6.15
CA ASN A 482 19.08 -27.15 7.00
C ASN A 482 20.06 -27.08 8.19
N GLY A 483 21.09 -26.23 8.12
CA GLY A 483 22.14 -26.10 9.12
C GLY A 483 22.23 -24.79 9.89
N ASN A 484 21.82 -23.64 9.34
CA ASN A 484 22.24 -22.34 9.86
C ASN A 484 21.12 -21.41 10.37
N ALA A 485 19.87 -21.63 10.09
CA ALA A 485 18.85 -20.85 10.78
C ALA A 485 18.51 -21.53 12.10
N PRO A 486 18.87 -20.97 13.28
CA PRO A 486 18.06 -21.24 14.45
C PRO A 486 16.65 -20.88 13.99
N GLN A 487 15.77 -21.89 13.94
CA GLN A 487 14.44 -21.59 13.46
C GLN A 487 13.89 -20.54 14.40
N ARG A 488 13.71 -19.33 13.87
CA ARG A 488 13.37 -18.13 14.66
C ARG A 488 12.22 -18.39 15.60
N TRP A 489 11.26 -19.24 15.17
CA TRP A 489 10.11 -19.61 15.96
C TRP A 489 10.50 -20.48 17.19
N ILE A 490 11.55 -21.33 17.13
CA ILE A 490 12.05 -22.08 18.30
C ILE A 490 12.56 -21.11 19.37
N GLN A 491 13.31 -20.10 18.97
CA GLN A 491 13.80 -19.09 19.90
C GLN A 491 12.63 -18.31 20.54
N GLU A 492 11.57 -18.05 19.79
CA GLU A 492 10.36 -17.40 20.30
C GLU A 492 9.72 -18.19 21.46
N PHE A 493 9.71 -19.53 21.39
CA PHE A 493 9.29 -20.39 22.51
C PHE A 493 10.35 -20.43 23.63
N LEU A 494 11.62 -20.51 23.29
CA LEU A 494 12.71 -20.59 24.27
C LEU A 494 12.89 -19.31 25.07
N ASP A 495 12.47 -18.16 24.57
CA ASP A 495 12.39 -16.89 25.32
C ASP A 495 11.47 -17.03 26.55
N HIS A 496 10.53 -17.97 26.52
CA HIS A 496 9.57 -18.26 27.59
C HIS A 496 9.94 -19.47 28.46
N ARG A 497 11.22 -19.94 28.47
CA ARG A 497 11.69 -21.10 29.27
C ARG A 497 11.25 -21.07 30.74
N ASN A 498 11.24 -19.90 31.36
CA ASN A 498 11.01 -19.71 32.78
C ASN A 498 9.58 -19.23 33.09
N ILE A 499 8.62 -19.52 32.20
CA ILE A 499 7.25 -19.07 32.38
C ILE A 499 6.64 -19.66 33.66
N GLN A 500 6.12 -18.78 34.54
CA GLN A 500 5.44 -19.14 35.78
C GLN A 500 3.94 -18.88 35.73
N SER A 501 3.47 -18.04 34.81
CA SER A 501 2.07 -17.71 34.65
C SER A 501 1.74 -17.43 33.19
N LEU A 502 0.56 -17.85 32.76
CA LEU A 502 0.09 -17.67 31.40
C LEU A 502 -0.36 -16.22 31.19
N THR A 503 0.40 -15.45 30.44
CA THR A 503 0.00 -14.10 30.00
C THR A 503 -0.70 -14.14 28.63
N ARG A 504 -1.45 -13.10 28.31
CA ARG A 504 -2.12 -13.00 26.99
C ARG A 504 -1.12 -13.03 25.83
N ILE A 505 0.00 -12.36 25.98
CA ILE A 505 1.05 -12.29 24.94
C ILE A 505 1.58 -13.69 24.66
N VAL A 506 2.00 -14.40 25.69
CA VAL A 506 2.54 -15.76 25.57
C VAL A 506 1.50 -16.73 25.00
N ALA A 507 0.25 -16.64 25.46
CA ALA A 507 -0.81 -17.50 24.94
C ALA A 507 -1.03 -17.28 23.43
N VAL A 508 -1.09 -16.04 22.95
CA VAL A 508 -1.27 -15.73 21.52
C VAL A 508 -0.04 -16.04 20.70
N GLU A 509 1.15 -15.92 21.27
CA GLU A 509 2.41 -16.20 20.58
C GLU A 509 2.63 -17.68 20.38
N CYS A 510 2.39 -18.49 21.43
CA CYS A 510 2.76 -19.90 21.45
C CYS A 510 1.61 -20.87 21.09
N ILE A 511 0.33 -20.44 21.19
CA ILE A 511 -0.82 -21.33 21.03
C ILE A 511 -1.63 -20.91 19.81
N ASP A 512 -1.91 -21.86 18.92
CA ASP A 512 -2.77 -21.62 17.77
C ASP A 512 -4.25 -21.67 18.19
N HIS A 513 -4.71 -22.79 18.70
CA HIS A 513 -6.04 -22.94 19.25
C HIS A 513 -6.08 -24.04 20.31
N ILE A 514 -7.15 -24.06 21.10
CA ILE A 514 -7.39 -25.05 22.15
C ILE A 514 -8.79 -25.63 21.95
N MET A 515 -8.87 -26.93 21.75
CA MET A 515 -10.13 -27.66 21.64
C MET A 515 -10.51 -28.24 23.01
N ILE A 516 -11.76 -28.00 23.41
CA ILE A 516 -12.32 -28.51 24.65
C ILE A 516 -13.47 -29.44 24.32
N TYR A 517 -13.31 -30.71 24.67
CA TYR A 517 -14.30 -31.80 24.42
C TYR A 517 -15.14 -32.09 25.64
N GLU A 518 -16.17 -32.87 25.44
CA GLU A 518 -16.95 -33.48 26.54
C GLU A 518 -16.03 -34.25 27.49
N GLY A 519 -16.36 -34.29 28.79
CA GLY A 519 -15.52 -34.93 29.79
C GLY A 519 -14.27 -34.13 30.19
N LYS A 520 -14.15 -32.84 29.76
CA LYS A 520 -13.04 -31.93 30.03
C LYS A 520 -11.69 -32.32 29.39
N ARG A 521 -11.71 -33.15 28.34
CA ARG A 521 -10.53 -33.42 27.54
C ARG A 521 -10.11 -32.13 26.86
N ILE A 522 -8.83 -31.80 26.93
CA ILE A 522 -8.22 -30.58 26.35
C ILE A 522 -7.19 -31.01 25.31
N GLU A 523 -7.22 -30.41 24.16
CA GLU A 523 -6.23 -30.57 23.11
C GLU A 523 -5.68 -29.18 22.75
N VAL A 524 -4.38 -29.00 22.84
CA VAL A 524 -3.70 -27.73 22.59
C VAL A 524 -2.88 -27.88 21.31
N THR A 525 -3.19 -27.07 20.32
CA THR A 525 -2.36 -26.95 19.11
C THR A 525 -1.45 -25.73 19.29
N PHE A 526 -0.15 -25.98 19.32
CA PHE A 526 0.85 -24.92 19.42
C PHE A 526 1.08 -24.25 18.07
N ALA A 527 1.54 -23.01 18.09
CA ALA A 527 2.01 -22.32 16.88
C ALA A 527 3.20 -23.13 16.25
N HIS A 528 3.31 -23.09 14.93
CA HIS A 528 4.36 -23.81 14.18
C HIS A 528 4.39 -25.34 14.37
N MET A 529 3.25 -25.97 14.64
CA MET A 529 3.21 -27.43 14.88
C MET A 529 3.65 -28.24 13.66
N GLN A 530 3.32 -27.78 12.44
CA GLN A 530 3.76 -28.43 11.20
C GLN A 530 5.30 -28.36 11.03
N ASP A 531 5.88 -27.20 11.34
CA ASP A 531 7.35 -27.03 11.30
C ASP A 531 8.03 -27.92 12.34
N TYR A 532 7.44 -28.03 13.54
CA TYR A 532 7.90 -28.93 14.59
C TYR A 532 7.92 -30.39 14.14
N GLU A 533 6.82 -30.90 13.58
CA GLU A 533 6.71 -32.26 13.10
C GLU A 533 7.71 -32.56 11.97
N ALA A 534 7.89 -31.62 11.03
CA ALA A 534 8.88 -31.72 9.97
C ALA A 534 10.31 -31.82 10.52
N LEU A 535 10.64 -31.02 11.54
CA LEU A 535 11.97 -31.05 12.18
C LEU A 535 12.21 -32.34 12.96
N VAL A 536 11.23 -32.80 13.71
CA VAL A 536 11.31 -34.09 14.45
C VAL A 536 11.56 -35.24 13.48
N SER A 537 10.87 -35.26 12.33
CA SER A 537 11.09 -36.27 11.30
C SER A 537 12.54 -36.22 10.79
N ARG A 538 13.05 -35.03 10.44
CA ARG A 538 14.45 -34.86 9.95
C ARG A 538 15.48 -35.32 10.97
N VAL A 539 15.29 -34.98 12.24
CA VAL A 539 16.20 -35.41 13.31
C VAL A 539 16.19 -36.94 13.46
N LYS A 540 15.00 -37.57 13.39
CA LYS A 540 14.87 -39.02 13.40
C LYS A 540 15.60 -39.68 12.22
N ASP A 541 15.37 -39.18 11.00
CA ASP A 541 16.00 -39.70 9.79
C ASP A 541 17.56 -39.61 9.85
N TYR A 542 18.06 -38.52 10.40
CA TYR A 542 19.51 -38.37 10.61
C TYR A 542 20.09 -39.45 11.53
N TYR A 543 19.45 -39.73 12.66
CA TYR A 543 19.96 -40.74 13.61
C TYR A 543 19.74 -42.18 13.10
N ILE A 544 18.69 -42.46 12.34
CA ILE A 544 18.44 -43.77 11.70
C ILE A 544 19.55 -44.04 10.68
N ASN A 545 19.84 -43.09 9.79
CA ASN A 545 20.89 -43.24 8.78
C ASN A 545 22.29 -43.39 9.40
N GLN A 546 22.56 -42.80 10.56
CA GLN A 546 23.82 -43.02 11.27
C GLN A 546 23.92 -44.42 11.90
N SER A 547 22.81 -45.01 12.34
CA SER A 547 22.77 -46.35 12.90
C SER A 547 22.88 -47.46 11.85
N GLU A 548 22.64 -47.16 10.57
CA GLU A 548 22.81 -48.11 9.46
C GLU A 548 24.24 -48.09 8.85
N VAL A 549 25.05 -47.08 9.15
CA VAL A 549 26.42 -46.92 8.63
C VAL A 549 27.50 -47.30 9.66
N GLY A 550 27.12 -47.57 10.89
CA GLY A 550 27.99 -48.06 11.97
C GLY A 550 27.81 -49.54 12.17
#